data_770bcec15445b9d3eb95a076ef33fd54
#
_entry.id   770bcec15445b9d3eb95a076ef33fd54
#
_cell.length_a   1.000
_cell.length_b   1.000
_cell.length_c   1.000
_cell.angle_alpha   90.00
_cell.angle_beta   90.00
_cell.angle_gamma   90.00
#
_symmetry.space_group_name_H-M   'P 1'
#
loop_
_entity.id
_entity.type
_entity.pdbx_description
1 polymer ?
#
loop_
_entity_poly.entity_id
_entity_poly.type
_entity_poly.pdbx_seq_one_letter_code
_entity_poly.pdbx_strand_id
1 'polypeptide(L)'
;MEQPEPDVVDAVLSLTLAVAAGDDEAVEVLLRSHDPADLDIAAGHVIWRMATALGQMVEPKRSPPQMIHVFAQAMREPADGDGLSG
;
A
#
# COMPACT_ATOMS: atom_id res chain seq x y z
N MET A 1 -13.84 4.19 -14.63
CA MET A 1 -13.15 2.97 -14.20
C MET A 1 -13.92 2.32 -13.07
N GLU A 2 -14.11 1.04 -13.16
CA GLU A 2 -14.84 0.33 -12.12
C GLU A 2 -13.99 0.16 -10.88
N GLN A 3 -14.67 0.19 -9.75
CA GLN A 3 -13.98 -0.06 -8.49
C GLN A 3 -13.70 -1.55 -8.34
N PRO A 4 -12.59 -1.92 -7.69
CA PRO A 4 -12.32 -3.33 -7.45
C PRO A 4 -13.35 -3.90 -6.49
N GLU A 5 -13.55 -5.22 -6.60
CA GLU A 5 -14.45 -5.89 -5.69
C GLU A 5 -13.89 -5.88 -4.27
N PRO A 6 -14.77 -5.87 -3.26
CA PRO A 6 -14.30 -5.85 -1.87
C PRO A 6 -13.35 -7.01 -1.54
N ASP A 7 -13.57 -8.18 -2.15
CA ASP A 7 -12.70 -9.34 -1.91
C ASP A 7 -11.27 -9.05 -2.35
N VAL A 8 -11.10 -8.35 -3.47
CA VAL A 8 -9.77 -8.03 -3.97
C VAL A 8 -9.11 -6.97 -3.11
N VAL A 9 -9.89 -6.00 -2.63
CA VAL A 9 -9.37 -4.99 -1.71
C VAL A 9 -8.89 -5.64 -0.42
N ASP A 10 -9.69 -6.57 0.12
CA ASP A 10 -9.29 -7.30 1.33
C ASP A 10 -8.03 -8.12 1.08
N ALA A 11 -7.90 -8.69 -0.12
CA ALA A 11 -6.71 -9.45 -0.47
C ALA A 11 -5.46 -8.57 -0.46
N VAL A 12 -5.57 -7.35 -0.98
CA VAL A 12 -4.43 -6.41 -0.95
C VAL A 12 -4.04 -6.08 0.48
N LEU A 13 -5.03 -5.81 1.33
CA LEU A 13 -4.74 -5.49 2.72
C LEU A 13 -4.11 -6.68 3.44
N SER A 14 -4.63 -7.88 3.20
CA SER A 14 -4.07 -9.09 3.79
C SER A 14 -2.67 -9.36 3.29
N LEU A 15 -2.44 -9.12 2.00
CA LEU A 15 -1.12 -9.28 1.41
C LEU A 15 -0.12 -8.34 2.05
N THR A 16 -0.53 -7.09 2.28
CA THR A 16 0.33 -6.10 2.92
C THR A 16 0.71 -6.57 4.33
N LEU A 17 -0.27 -7.07 5.07
CA LEU A 17 -0.01 -7.56 6.43
C LEU A 17 0.89 -8.79 6.43
N ALA A 18 0.70 -9.68 5.45
CA ALA A 18 1.54 -10.87 5.33
C ALA A 18 2.98 -10.50 5.02
N VAL A 19 3.18 -9.52 4.14
CA VAL A 19 4.52 -9.04 3.82
C VAL A 19 5.17 -8.45 5.07
N ALA A 20 4.42 -7.65 5.80
CA ALA A 20 4.96 -7.02 7.02
C ALA A 20 5.33 -8.06 8.07
N ALA A 21 4.59 -9.16 8.13
CA ALA A 21 4.83 -10.22 9.10
C ALA A 21 5.90 -11.21 8.66
N GLY A 22 6.35 -11.11 7.41
CA GLY A 22 7.32 -12.06 6.87
C GLY A 22 6.72 -13.43 6.58
N ASP A 23 5.40 -13.49 6.37
CA ASP A 23 4.69 -14.76 6.14
C ASP A 23 4.67 -15.05 4.64
N ASP A 24 5.76 -15.64 4.15
CA ASP A 24 5.92 -15.90 2.72
C ASP A 24 4.87 -16.87 2.19
N GLU A 25 4.44 -17.80 3.00
CA GLU A 25 3.44 -18.77 2.57
C GLU A 25 2.10 -18.09 2.31
N ALA A 26 1.68 -17.19 3.21
CA ALA A 26 0.45 -16.44 3.02
C ALA A 26 0.53 -15.55 1.78
N VAL A 27 1.70 -14.94 1.56
CA VAL A 27 1.91 -14.11 0.37
C VAL A 27 1.70 -14.96 -0.89
N GLU A 28 2.30 -16.13 -0.93
CA GLU A 28 2.17 -17.02 -2.09
C GLU A 28 0.73 -17.42 -2.34
N VAL A 29 0.02 -17.78 -1.29
CA VAL A 29 -1.38 -18.21 -1.42
C VAL A 29 -2.23 -17.08 -1.98
N LEU A 30 -2.03 -15.87 -1.45
CA LEU A 30 -2.81 -14.71 -1.91
C LEU A 30 -2.51 -14.37 -3.36
N LEU A 31 -1.24 -14.44 -3.76
CA LEU A 31 -0.87 -14.15 -5.13
C LEU A 31 -1.42 -15.17 -6.11
N ARG A 32 -1.54 -16.43 -5.69
CA ARG A 32 -2.10 -17.45 -6.55
C ARG A 32 -3.62 -17.38 -6.64
N SER A 33 -4.26 -16.82 -5.63
CA SER A 33 -5.72 -16.82 -5.55
C SER A 33 -6.35 -15.69 -6.33
N HIS A 34 -5.57 -14.73 -6.80
CA HIS A 34 -6.11 -13.53 -7.46
C HIS A 34 -5.29 -13.21 -8.70
N ASP A 35 -5.96 -12.60 -9.68
CA ASP A 35 -5.32 -12.14 -10.90
C ASP A 35 -4.40 -10.97 -10.56
N PRO A 36 -3.13 -11.00 -11.00
CA PRO A 36 -2.21 -9.89 -10.71
C PRO A 36 -2.73 -8.52 -11.16
N ALA A 37 -3.43 -8.47 -12.31
CA ALA A 37 -3.98 -7.21 -12.79
C ALA A 37 -5.01 -6.65 -11.81
N ASP A 38 -5.85 -7.54 -11.25
CA ASP A 38 -6.85 -7.11 -10.28
C ASP A 38 -6.19 -6.61 -9.00
N LEU A 39 -5.13 -7.29 -8.57
CA LEU A 39 -4.39 -6.87 -7.37
C LEU A 39 -3.75 -5.51 -7.58
N ASP A 40 -3.20 -5.26 -8.76
CA ASP A 40 -2.56 -3.96 -9.06
C ASP A 40 -3.58 -2.83 -8.99
N ILE A 41 -4.75 -3.05 -9.60
CA ILE A 41 -5.80 -2.03 -9.60
C ILE A 41 -6.29 -1.78 -8.17
N ALA A 42 -6.51 -2.85 -7.42
CA ALA A 42 -6.96 -2.72 -6.04
C ALA A 42 -5.91 -2.01 -5.19
N ALA A 43 -4.64 -2.31 -5.40
CA ALA A 43 -3.57 -1.65 -4.66
C ALA A 43 -3.58 -0.14 -4.91
N GLY A 44 -3.79 0.27 -6.16
CA GLY A 44 -3.90 1.69 -6.49
C GLY A 44 -5.04 2.36 -5.74
N HIS A 45 -6.19 1.71 -5.70
CA HIS A 45 -7.35 2.25 -4.97
C HIS A 45 -7.08 2.33 -3.48
N VAL A 46 -6.46 1.31 -2.90
CA VAL A 46 -6.13 1.31 -1.49
C VAL A 46 -5.17 2.45 -1.16
N ILE A 47 -4.12 2.60 -1.96
CA ILE A 47 -3.14 3.66 -1.74
C ILE A 47 -3.79 5.03 -1.82
N TRP A 48 -4.66 5.22 -2.83
CA TRP A 48 -5.35 6.50 -2.99
C TRP A 48 -6.23 6.82 -1.78
N ARG A 49 -6.97 5.83 -1.29
CA ARG A 49 -7.84 6.03 -0.13
C ARG A 49 -7.04 6.31 1.13
N MET A 50 -5.91 5.61 1.29
CA MET A 50 -5.04 5.86 2.43
C MET A 50 -4.45 7.26 2.35
N ALA A 51 -4.04 7.68 1.16
CA ALA A 51 -3.50 9.02 0.96
C ALA A 51 -4.55 10.08 1.28
N THR A 52 -5.80 9.83 0.88
CA THR A 52 -6.89 10.75 1.18
C THR A 52 -7.09 10.88 2.69
N ALA A 53 -7.15 9.76 3.38
CA ALA A 53 -7.36 9.76 4.82
C ALA A 53 -6.21 10.44 5.57
N LEU A 54 -4.98 10.08 5.21
CA LEU A 54 -3.81 10.64 5.89
C LEU A 54 -3.67 12.13 5.61
N GLY A 55 -3.99 12.56 4.39
CA GLY A 55 -3.93 13.98 4.06
C GLY A 55 -4.87 14.82 4.89
N GLN A 56 -6.00 14.23 5.32
CA GLN A 56 -6.94 14.93 6.17
C GLN A 56 -6.51 14.96 7.64
N MET A 57 -5.60 14.08 8.01
CA MET A 57 -5.17 13.95 9.41
C MET A 57 -3.92 14.75 9.73
N VAL A 58 -3.17 15.18 8.73
CA VAL A 58 -1.93 15.93 8.97
C VAL A 58 -2.22 17.42 9.01
N GLU A 59 -1.30 18.18 9.59
CA GLU A 59 -1.38 19.63 9.68
C GLU A 59 -0.14 20.23 9.04
N PRO A 60 -0.29 21.07 8.01
CA PRO A 60 -1.55 21.43 7.35
C PRO A 60 -2.08 20.27 6.51
N LYS A 61 -3.37 20.28 6.23
CA LYS A 61 -3.97 19.24 5.42
C LYS A 61 -3.37 19.22 4.03
N ARG A 62 -3.29 18.02 3.47
CA ARG A 62 -2.68 17.82 2.15
C ARG A 62 -3.63 17.03 1.25
N SER A 63 -3.53 17.31 -0.05
CA SER A 63 -4.31 16.58 -1.03
C SER A 63 -3.75 15.16 -1.20
N PRO A 64 -4.57 14.23 -1.71
CA PRO A 64 -4.07 12.88 -1.98
C PRO A 64 -2.82 12.83 -2.86
N PRO A 65 -2.74 13.59 -3.98
CA PRO A 65 -1.49 13.59 -4.76
C PRO A 65 -0.28 14.05 -3.97
N GLN A 66 -0.44 15.04 -3.09
CA GLN A 66 0.67 15.50 -2.27
C GLN A 66 1.14 14.39 -1.33
N MET A 67 0.20 13.66 -0.74
CA MET A 67 0.56 12.56 0.14
C MET A 67 1.26 11.43 -0.62
N ILE A 68 0.84 11.17 -1.85
CA ILE A 68 1.49 10.16 -2.67
C ILE A 68 2.94 10.55 -2.98
N HIS A 69 3.19 11.83 -3.22
CA HIS A 69 4.56 12.31 -3.39
C HIS A 69 5.40 12.07 -2.15
N VAL A 70 4.81 12.30 -0.96
CA VAL A 70 5.50 12.05 0.30
C VAL A 70 5.84 10.56 0.43
N PHE A 71 4.87 9.69 0.12
CA PHE A 71 5.11 8.25 0.17
C PHE A 71 6.22 7.84 -0.79
N ALA A 72 6.18 8.37 -2.02
CA ALA A 72 7.17 8.01 -3.02
C ALA A 72 8.57 8.45 -2.57
N GLN A 73 8.66 9.62 -1.99
CA GLN A 73 9.94 10.13 -1.51
C GLN A 73 10.48 9.26 -0.37
N ALA A 74 9.59 8.90 0.55
CA ALA A 74 9.99 8.05 1.67
C ALA A 74 10.49 6.69 1.20
N MET A 75 9.85 6.16 0.15
CA MET A 75 10.23 4.85 -0.37
C MET A 75 11.55 4.89 -1.15
N ARG A 76 11.89 6.03 -1.73
CA ARG A 76 13.13 6.16 -2.50
C ARG A 76 14.33 6.41 -1.61
N GLU A 77 14.11 6.96 -0.44
CA GLU A 77 15.22 7.24 0.46
C GLU A 77 15.67 5.93 1.09
N PRO A 78 16.97 5.69 1.11
CA PRO A 78 17.45 4.48 1.76
C PRO A 78 17.09 4.53 3.23
N ALA A 79 16.67 3.41 3.72
CA ALA A 79 16.27 3.35 5.11
C ALA A 79 17.44 3.55 6.04
N ASP A 80 18.51 3.72 5.58
CA ASP A 80 19.61 3.95 6.38
C ASP A 80 19.48 4.25 7.76
N GLY A 81 19.19 4.30 7.22
CA GLY A 81 19.23 4.38 7.87
C GLY A 81 19.29 3.88 8.64
N ASP A 82 19.02 3.70 8.73
CA ASP A 82 18.97 3.31 9.43
C ASP A 82 19.84 3.12 9.91
N GLY A 83 20.16 3.55 9.69
CA GLY A 83 20.83 3.36 9.99
C GLY A 83 21.13 2.89 10.58
N LEU A 84 20.76 2.84 10.61
CA LEU A 84 20.86 2.30 11.06
C LEU A 84 21.38 1.70 11.27
N SER A 85 21.54 1.69 11.02
CA SER A 85 21.92 1.07 11.13
C SER A 85 22.46 0.81 11.61
N GLY A 86 22.39 0.98 11.78
CA GLY A 86 22.80 0.65 12.13
C GLY A 86 23.26 0.45 12.44
#